data_5a8a17428a78aef6f59bd78ed29e2302
#
_entry.id   5a8a17428a78aef6f59bd78ed29e2302
#
_cell.length_a   1.000
_cell.length_b   1.000
_cell.length_c   1.000
_cell.angle_alpha   90.00
_cell.angle_beta   90.00
_cell.angle_gamma   90.00
#
_symmetry.space_group_name_H-M   'P 1'
#
loop_
_entity.id
_entity.type
_entity.pdbx_description
1 polymer ?
#
loop_
_entity_poly.entity_id
_entity_poly.type
_entity_poly.pdbx_seq_one_letter_code
_entity_poly.pdbx_strand_id
1 'polypeptide(L)'
;MATTKYPGVYKNEKTGYFYYNVELGIDQITGKRIQKKGSRDSHGLPFKSAKSCHDMLVSVKAEFKKTRGGAHNYNMTYEQFMNSIYLPYYKASVCKNTWNNRKTVFPIFINRFKAKKLRDISLADCENFRIYLLNHSGYSQAYCSQLYGSFRKSLDYAVYRQFLNENISNRTRAIPKGKHTIPYWTKFEFEKVISTFNKSDYLEHLHFTMLWLYYVTGIRVSEGLALYWSDIDFSKKTLRVHYNLDMKSKKEYTRSLTLKTENSKRIISLDDDTIKILKEWKRRQQKLVNSDFVMSYDGSPLHRCIIGRIINRHSSLAKIHRIQAKGLRHSHASYLINEHNADILVISKRLGHSSPEITLKHYSHLWGNNDRSIADIITGNINIKFSNTSKSNFTGNQYISNEIIKTTL
;
A
#
# COMPACT_ATOMS: atom_id res chain seq x y z
N MET A 1 6.42 -22.45 57.54
CA MET A 1 7.19 -21.73 56.53
C MET A 1 8.24 -20.88 57.22
N ALA A 2 9.49 -21.24 57.10
CA ALA A 2 10.54 -20.47 57.77
C ALA A 2 10.84 -19.19 56.95
N THR A 3 10.68 -18.06 57.60
CA THR A 3 11.04 -16.74 57.05
C THR A 3 12.57 -16.60 57.03
N THR A 4 13.13 -15.99 56.01
CA THR A 4 14.54 -15.69 55.89
C THR A 4 14.81 -14.22 56.23
N LYS A 5 16.08 -13.83 56.39
CA LYS A 5 16.46 -12.42 56.58
C LYS A 5 16.09 -11.52 55.38
N TYR A 6 15.70 -12.08 54.25
CA TYR A 6 15.29 -11.36 53.07
C TYR A 6 13.77 -11.33 52.93
N PRO A 7 13.11 -10.16 52.96
CA PRO A 7 11.67 -10.03 52.80
C PRO A 7 11.14 -10.62 51.51
N GLY A 8 10.15 -11.46 51.56
CA GLY A 8 9.53 -12.13 50.40
C GLY A 8 10.27 -13.39 49.92
N VAL A 9 11.31 -13.83 50.64
CA VAL A 9 12.02 -15.08 50.38
C VAL A 9 11.73 -16.07 51.53
N TYR A 10 11.35 -17.27 51.17
CA TYR A 10 10.96 -18.33 52.08
C TYR A 10 11.75 -19.60 51.81
N LYS A 11 11.97 -20.42 52.84
CA LYS A 11 12.55 -21.75 52.71
C LYS A 11 11.45 -22.81 52.71
N ASN A 12 11.54 -23.72 51.78
CA ASN A 12 10.67 -24.91 51.79
C ASN A 12 11.30 -25.97 52.66
N GLU A 13 10.65 -26.27 53.78
CA GLU A 13 11.15 -27.22 54.83
C GLU A 13 11.27 -28.63 54.29
N LYS A 14 10.42 -29.05 53.32
CA LYS A 14 10.45 -30.41 52.76
C LYS A 14 11.60 -30.63 51.79
N THR A 15 11.93 -29.60 50.98
CA THR A 15 12.94 -29.73 49.94
C THR A 15 14.26 -29.04 50.25
N GLY A 16 14.28 -28.18 51.30
CA GLY A 16 15.45 -27.38 51.65
C GLY A 16 15.78 -26.20 50.75
N TYR A 17 15.11 -26.07 49.60
CA TYR A 17 15.32 -25.00 48.63
C TYR A 17 14.53 -23.72 48.95
N PHE A 18 14.99 -22.60 48.40
CA PHE A 18 14.35 -21.31 48.60
C PHE A 18 13.39 -20.98 47.46
N TYR A 19 12.38 -20.15 47.76
CA TYR A 19 11.46 -19.58 46.78
C TYR A 19 11.08 -18.18 47.21
N TYR A 20 10.75 -17.34 46.24
CA TYR A 20 10.24 -16.02 46.49
C TYR A 20 8.73 -15.95 46.25
N ASN A 21 8.05 -15.12 47.00
CA ASN A 21 6.68 -14.70 46.78
C ASN A 21 6.61 -13.19 47.00
N VAL A 22 6.28 -12.45 45.91
CA VAL A 22 6.23 -11.00 45.93
C VAL A 22 4.91 -10.49 45.43
N GLU A 23 4.35 -9.55 46.17
CA GLU A 23 3.20 -8.76 45.74
C GLU A 23 3.69 -7.54 44.94
N LEU A 24 3.15 -7.38 43.71
CA LEU A 24 3.56 -6.36 42.76
C LEU A 24 2.50 -5.28 42.61
N GLY A 25 1.33 -5.40 43.24
CA GLY A 25 0.23 -4.45 43.24
C GLY A 25 -1.10 -5.10 42.90
N ILE A 26 -2.09 -4.28 42.57
CA ILE A 26 -3.45 -4.71 42.19
C ILE A 26 -3.64 -4.45 40.69
N ASP A 27 -4.08 -5.46 39.97
CA ASP A 27 -4.50 -5.32 38.56
C ASP A 27 -5.82 -4.54 38.53
N GLN A 28 -5.77 -3.33 37.96
CA GLN A 28 -6.92 -2.44 37.92
C GLN A 28 -8.03 -2.92 36.97
N ILE A 29 -7.71 -3.81 36.02
CA ILE A 29 -8.71 -4.39 35.13
C ILE A 29 -9.49 -5.49 35.78
N THR A 30 -8.80 -6.35 36.54
CA THR A 30 -9.43 -7.53 37.16
C THR A 30 -9.71 -7.37 38.64
N GLY A 31 -9.21 -6.32 39.30
CA GLY A 31 -9.28 -6.08 40.75
C GLY A 31 -8.47 -7.07 41.60
N LYS A 32 -7.72 -7.98 40.97
CA LYS A 32 -6.98 -9.04 41.67
C LYS A 32 -5.55 -8.59 42.01
N ARG A 33 -5.05 -9.09 43.15
CA ARG A 33 -3.63 -8.89 43.52
C ARG A 33 -2.71 -9.56 42.52
N ILE A 34 -1.68 -8.85 42.09
CA ILE A 34 -0.62 -9.40 41.26
C ILE A 34 0.46 -9.95 42.18
N GLN A 35 0.55 -11.27 42.20
CA GLN A 35 1.58 -11.99 42.95
C GLN A 35 2.44 -12.79 42.02
N LYS A 36 3.76 -12.76 42.22
CA LYS A 36 4.68 -13.61 41.49
C LYS A 36 5.44 -14.49 42.48
N LYS A 37 5.37 -15.79 42.24
CA LYS A 37 6.07 -16.82 43.01
C LYS A 37 7.03 -17.54 42.08
N GLY A 38 8.27 -17.75 42.53
CA GLY A 38 9.27 -18.49 41.76
C GLY A 38 10.17 -19.29 42.67
N SER A 39 10.50 -20.51 42.26
CA SER A 39 11.37 -21.46 43.00
C SER A 39 12.60 -21.87 42.17
N ARG A 40 12.77 -21.30 40.96
CA ARG A 40 13.88 -21.62 40.08
C ARG A 40 14.49 -20.34 39.52
N ASP A 41 15.80 -20.41 39.19
CA ASP A 41 16.54 -19.32 38.58
C ASP A 41 16.25 -19.22 37.06
N SER A 42 16.98 -18.33 36.35
CA SER A 42 16.87 -18.13 34.91
C SER A 42 17.29 -19.34 34.07
N HIS A 43 18.04 -20.28 34.66
CA HIS A 43 18.48 -21.53 34.03
C HIS A 43 17.59 -22.72 34.40
N GLY A 44 16.51 -22.50 35.15
CA GLY A 44 15.58 -23.54 35.58
C GLY A 44 16.04 -24.34 36.78
N LEU A 45 17.12 -23.93 37.46
CA LEU A 45 17.65 -24.63 38.63
C LEU A 45 17.01 -24.09 39.95
N PRO A 46 16.79 -24.95 40.92
CA PRO A 46 16.22 -24.54 42.22
C PRO A 46 17.21 -23.67 43.01
N PHE A 47 16.71 -22.66 43.73
CA PHE A 47 17.55 -21.77 44.53
C PHE A 47 18.12 -22.49 45.75
N LYS A 48 19.46 -22.64 45.77
CA LYS A 48 20.18 -23.27 46.90
C LYS A 48 20.52 -22.28 48.01
N SER A 49 20.45 -20.95 47.74
CA SER A 49 20.72 -19.92 48.76
C SER A 49 19.59 -18.87 48.79
N ALA A 50 19.35 -18.31 50.01
CA ALA A 50 18.39 -17.24 50.19
C ALA A 50 18.80 -15.97 49.42
N LYS A 51 20.15 -15.72 49.27
CA LYS A 51 20.67 -14.58 48.56
C LYS A 51 20.37 -14.66 47.06
N SER A 52 20.65 -15.77 46.37
CA SER A 52 20.35 -15.95 44.96
C SER A 52 18.83 -15.84 44.64
N CYS A 53 18.00 -16.34 45.53
CA CYS A 53 16.56 -16.20 45.45
C CYS A 53 16.12 -14.73 45.62
N HIS A 54 16.74 -13.98 46.51
CA HIS A 54 16.50 -12.55 46.72
C HIS A 54 16.94 -11.72 45.51
N ASP A 55 18.11 -11.99 44.92
CA ASP A 55 18.62 -11.30 43.75
C ASP A 55 17.66 -11.46 42.57
N MET A 56 17.10 -12.67 42.38
CA MET A 56 16.06 -12.92 41.39
C MET A 56 14.76 -12.15 41.71
N LEU A 57 14.35 -12.08 43.00
CA LEU A 57 13.20 -11.28 43.40
C LEU A 57 13.39 -9.80 43.11
N VAL A 58 14.59 -9.25 43.34
CA VAL A 58 14.95 -7.86 43.01
C VAL A 58 14.85 -7.63 41.51
N SER A 59 15.38 -8.56 40.70
CA SER A 59 15.28 -8.51 39.25
C SER A 59 13.81 -8.52 38.77
N VAL A 60 12.98 -9.38 39.37
CA VAL A 60 11.54 -9.45 39.06
C VAL A 60 10.83 -8.14 39.39
N LYS A 61 11.15 -7.51 40.54
CA LYS A 61 10.60 -6.20 40.91
C LYS A 61 11.07 -5.09 39.96
N ALA A 62 12.33 -5.13 39.56
CA ALA A 62 12.92 -4.14 38.63
C ALA A 62 12.30 -4.27 37.24
N GLU A 63 12.12 -5.49 36.73
CA GLU A 63 11.43 -5.77 35.47
C GLU A 63 9.98 -5.30 35.50
N PHE A 64 9.27 -5.56 36.60
CA PHE A 64 7.89 -5.09 36.79
C PHE A 64 7.79 -3.55 36.79
N LYS A 65 8.75 -2.86 37.41
CA LYS A 65 8.82 -1.39 37.38
C LYS A 65 9.21 -0.84 36.01
N LYS A 66 10.06 -1.55 35.25
CA LYS A 66 10.45 -1.17 33.88
C LYS A 66 9.29 -1.28 32.89
N THR A 67 8.40 -2.24 33.07
CA THR A 67 7.13 -2.29 32.33
C THR A 67 6.22 -1.21 32.91
N ARG A 68 6.31 0.00 32.40
CA ARG A 68 5.68 1.23 32.91
C ARG A 68 4.16 1.18 33.14
N GLY A 69 3.54 0.09 32.94
CA GLY A 69 2.14 -0.09 33.24
C GLY A 69 1.84 -0.33 34.70
N GLY A 70 2.86 -0.58 35.52
CA GLY A 70 2.63 -1.05 36.88
C GLY A 70 1.68 -2.25 36.89
N ALA A 71 0.92 -2.37 37.97
CA ALA A 71 -0.12 -3.41 38.10
C ALA A 71 -1.20 -3.36 36.99
N HIS A 72 -1.45 -2.16 36.45
CA HIS A 72 -2.54 -1.91 35.51
C HIS A 72 -2.42 -2.67 34.18
N ASN A 73 -1.21 -2.79 33.63
CA ASN A 73 -1.01 -3.40 32.30
C ASN A 73 -0.37 -4.77 32.33
N TYR A 74 0.03 -5.22 33.54
CA TYR A 74 0.84 -6.42 33.68
C TYR A 74 0.16 -7.70 33.19
N ASN A 75 -1.14 -7.83 33.42
CA ASN A 75 -1.93 -9.01 33.03
C ASN A 75 -2.80 -8.78 31.79
N MET A 76 -2.66 -7.63 31.11
CA MET A 76 -3.44 -7.30 29.93
C MET A 76 -3.21 -8.34 28.84
N THR A 77 -4.27 -8.94 28.33
CA THR A 77 -4.21 -9.86 27.20
C THR A 77 -4.07 -9.08 25.90
N TYR A 78 -3.59 -9.75 24.85
CA TYR A 78 -3.51 -9.14 23.52
C TYR A 78 -4.90 -8.69 23.02
N GLU A 79 -5.95 -9.49 23.26
CA GLU A 79 -7.32 -9.12 22.89
C GLU A 79 -7.79 -7.84 23.61
N GLN A 80 -7.54 -7.73 24.91
CA GLN A 80 -7.88 -6.53 25.68
C GLN A 80 -7.14 -5.29 25.16
N PHE A 81 -5.83 -5.42 24.91
CA PHE A 81 -5.03 -4.35 24.33
C PHE A 81 -5.59 -3.92 22.96
N MET A 82 -5.89 -4.88 22.09
CA MET A 82 -6.41 -4.58 20.76
C MET A 82 -7.76 -3.86 20.86
N ASN A 83 -8.71 -4.41 21.60
CA ASN A 83 -10.09 -3.89 21.62
C ASN A 83 -10.21 -2.55 22.38
N SER A 84 -9.51 -2.41 23.50
CA SER A 84 -9.65 -1.23 24.35
C SER A 84 -8.71 -0.08 23.99
N ILE A 85 -7.57 -0.36 23.34
CA ILE A 85 -6.51 0.64 23.14
C ILE A 85 -6.18 0.82 21.66
N TYR A 86 -5.78 -0.26 20.96
CA TYR A 86 -5.27 -0.13 19.59
C TYR A 86 -6.37 0.16 18.57
N LEU A 87 -7.47 -0.59 18.57
CA LEU A 87 -8.54 -0.41 17.58
C LEU A 87 -9.23 0.95 17.67
N PRO A 88 -9.58 1.50 18.85
CA PRO A 88 -10.09 2.87 18.94
C PRO A 88 -9.13 3.91 18.38
N TYR A 89 -7.84 3.83 18.74
CA TYR A 89 -6.80 4.69 18.18
C TYR A 89 -6.70 4.56 16.65
N TYR A 90 -6.60 3.32 16.16
CA TYR A 90 -6.46 3.07 14.72
C TYR A 90 -7.66 3.60 13.93
N LYS A 91 -8.88 3.40 14.45
CA LYS A 91 -10.11 3.92 13.84
C LYS A 91 -10.11 5.44 13.75
N ALA A 92 -9.61 6.14 14.77
CA ALA A 92 -9.50 7.59 14.80
C ALA A 92 -8.38 8.13 13.89
N SER A 93 -7.31 7.34 13.68
CA SER A 93 -6.13 7.75 12.93
C SER A 93 -6.21 7.54 11.42
N VAL A 94 -7.23 6.83 10.92
CA VAL A 94 -7.35 6.50 9.49
C VAL A 94 -8.70 6.93 8.92
N CYS A 95 -8.73 7.15 7.59
CA CYS A 95 -9.99 7.45 6.92
C CYS A 95 -10.94 6.24 6.93
N LYS A 96 -12.27 6.51 6.85
CA LYS A 96 -13.35 5.52 6.91
C LYS A 96 -13.15 4.31 5.98
N ASN A 97 -12.70 4.56 4.75
CA ASN A 97 -12.45 3.48 3.78
C ASN A 97 -11.29 2.58 4.19
N THR A 98 -10.23 3.14 4.78
CA THR A 98 -9.10 2.35 5.31
C THR A 98 -9.57 1.51 6.49
N TRP A 99 -10.34 2.08 7.41
CA TRP A 99 -10.93 1.35 8.52
C TRP A 99 -11.80 0.18 8.03
N ASN A 100 -12.74 0.44 7.11
CA ASN A 100 -13.64 -0.58 6.57
C ASN A 100 -12.92 -1.75 5.90
N ASN A 101 -11.80 -1.48 5.23
CA ASN A 101 -10.96 -2.51 4.61
C ASN A 101 -10.09 -3.27 5.62
N ARG A 102 -9.78 -2.65 6.76
CA ARG A 102 -8.88 -3.25 7.77
C ARG A 102 -9.60 -3.95 8.90
N LYS A 103 -10.83 -3.54 9.22
CA LYS A 103 -11.60 -4.16 10.31
C LYS A 103 -11.77 -5.68 10.17
N THR A 104 -11.74 -6.22 8.95
CA THR A 104 -11.81 -7.66 8.68
C THR A 104 -10.47 -8.39 8.85
N VAL A 105 -9.37 -7.64 8.87
CA VAL A 105 -8.01 -8.16 9.04
C VAL A 105 -7.69 -8.42 10.51
N PHE A 106 -8.12 -7.52 11.40
CA PHE A 106 -7.77 -7.56 12.82
C PHE A 106 -8.22 -8.84 13.54
N PRO A 107 -9.44 -9.37 13.33
CA PRO A 107 -9.89 -10.59 14.01
C PRO A 107 -8.96 -11.80 13.80
N ILE A 108 -8.27 -11.89 12.65
CA ILE A 108 -7.43 -13.04 12.32
C ILE A 108 -6.29 -13.21 13.32
N PHE A 109 -5.60 -12.12 13.66
CA PHE A 109 -4.50 -12.20 14.61
C PHE A 109 -4.95 -11.92 16.06
N ILE A 110 -6.06 -11.21 16.28
CA ILE A 110 -6.66 -11.11 17.62
C ILE A 110 -7.04 -12.51 18.10
N ASN A 111 -7.77 -13.30 17.32
CA ASN A 111 -8.17 -14.65 17.70
C ASN A 111 -6.96 -15.58 17.91
N ARG A 112 -5.88 -15.38 17.14
CA ARG A 112 -4.65 -16.19 17.29
C ARG A 112 -3.96 -15.99 18.64
N PHE A 113 -3.96 -14.75 19.17
CA PHE A 113 -3.26 -14.38 20.39
C PHE A 113 -4.20 -14.09 21.57
N LYS A 114 -5.49 -14.29 21.42
CA LYS A 114 -6.60 -13.86 22.27
C LYS A 114 -6.28 -13.81 23.75
N ALA A 115 -6.02 -14.97 24.36
CA ALA A 115 -5.82 -15.12 25.79
C ALA A 115 -4.37 -14.89 26.24
N LYS A 116 -3.44 -14.74 25.29
CA LYS A 116 -2.04 -14.55 25.63
C LYS A 116 -1.82 -13.15 26.19
N LYS A 117 -1.11 -13.04 27.29
CA LYS A 117 -0.73 -11.73 27.84
C LYS A 117 0.19 -11.04 26.84
N LEU A 118 0.00 -9.73 26.66
CA LEU A 118 0.75 -8.95 25.70
C LEU A 118 2.28 -9.10 25.87
N ARG A 119 2.75 -9.11 27.11
CA ARG A 119 4.17 -9.30 27.47
C ARG A 119 4.71 -10.70 27.22
N ASP A 120 3.83 -11.72 27.14
CA ASP A 120 4.24 -13.13 27.00
C ASP A 120 4.26 -13.57 25.53
N ILE A 121 4.01 -12.64 24.58
CA ILE A 121 4.17 -12.89 23.13
C ILE A 121 5.66 -13.03 22.86
N SER A 122 6.07 -14.26 22.54
CA SER A 122 7.47 -14.62 22.29
C SER A 122 7.86 -14.51 20.82
N LEU A 123 9.16 -14.58 20.53
CA LEU A 123 9.68 -14.70 19.18
C LEU A 123 9.12 -15.94 18.47
N ALA A 124 9.07 -17.08 19.18
CA ALA A 124 8.51 -18.32 18.65
C ALA A 124 7.04 -18.17 18.24
N ASP A 125 6.23 -17.45 19.01
CA ASP A 125 4.85 -17.16 18.64
C ASP A 125 4.73 -16.35 17.35
N CYS A 126 5.59 -15.35 17.20
CA CYS A 126 5.63 -14.50 16.00
C CYS A 126 6.05 -15.31 14.77
N GLU A 127 7.08 -16.16 14.89
CA GLU A 127 7.51 -17.05 13.79
C GLU A 127 6.44 -18.11 13.46
N ASN A 128 5.82 -18.73 14.45
CA ASN A 128 4.73 -19.67 14.24
C ASN A 128 3.53 -19.02 13.53
N PHE A 129 3.21 -17.77 13.86
CA PHE A 129 2.17 -17.03 13.16
C PHE A 129 2.58 -16.72 11.72
N ARG A 130 3.82 -16.33 11.50
CA ARG A 130 4.38 -16.07 10.17
C ARG A 130 4.36 -17.33 9.29
N ILE A 131 4.80 -18.47 9.82
CA ILE A 131 4.78 -19.78 9.14
C ILE A 131 3.34 -20.20 8.81
N TYR A 132 2.41 -20.04 9.76
CA TYR A 132 0.99 -20.31 9.53
C TYR A 132 0.44 -19.49 8.37
N LEU A 133 0.74 -18.18 8.31
CA LEU A 133 0.28 -17.32 7.22
C LEU A 133 0.82 -17.77 5.87
N LEU A 134 2.07 -18.19 5.80
CA LEU A 134 2.71 -18.57 4.54
C LEU A 134 2.28 -19.97 4.04
N ASN A 135 2.11 -20.94 4.95
CA ASN A 135 1.99 -22.32 4.57
C ASN A 135 0.57 -22.90 4.78
N HIS A 136 -0.21 -22.34 5.71
CA HIS A 136 -1.46 -22.99 6.15
C HIS A 136 -2.70 -22.10 6.03
N SER A 137 -2.54 -20.82 5.71
CA SER A 137 -3.70 -19.89 5.68
C SER A 137 -4.50 -19.92 4.38
N GLY A 138 -3.92 -20.41 3.30
CA GLY A 138 -4.50 -20.33 1.95
C GLY A 138 -4.58 -18.91 1.38
N TYR A 139 -4.04 -17.91 2.07
CA TYR A 139 -4.07 -16.51 1.63
C TYR A 139 -2.98 -16.23 0.59
N SER A 140 -3.22 -15.22 -0.26
CA SER A 140 -2.18 -14.73 -1.15
C SER A 140 -1.00 -14.14 -0.37
N GLN A 141 0.21 -14.23 -0.91
CA GLN A 141 1.41 -13.69 -0.28
C GLN A 141 1.28 -12.20 0.07
N ALA A 142 0.67 -11.40 -0.82
CA ALA A 142 0.42 -9.98 -0.58
C ALA A 142 -0.51 -9.75 0.62
N TYR A 143 -1.52 -10.61 0.80
CA TYR A 143 -2.44 -10.52 1.93
C TYR A 143 -1.76 -11.00 3.23
N CYS A 144 -0.96 -12.05 3.19
CA CYS A 144 -0.13 -12.49 4.32
C CYS A 144 0.83 -11.36 4.78
N SER A 145 1.48 -10.69 3.82
CA SER A 145 2.33 -9.53 4.10
C SER A 145 1.55 -8.39 4.79
N GLN A 146 0.32 -8.16 4.35
CA GLN A 146 -0.56 -7.15 4.95
C GLN A 146 -1.00 -7.53 6.36
N LEU A 147 -1.38 -8.80 6.59
CA LEU A 147 -1.79 -9.33 7.90
C LEU A 147 -0.64 -9.22 8.90
N TYR A 148 0.51 -9.78 8.54
CA TYR A 148 1.68 -9.78 9.41
C TYR A 148 2.20 -8.37 9.69
N GLY A 149 2.22 -7.51 8.68
CA GLY A 149 2.57 -6.10 8.85
C GLY A 149 1.58 -5.33 9.76
N SER A 150 0.29 -5.68 9.73
CA SER A 150 -0.71 -5.08 10.64
C SER A 150 -0.56 -5.57 12.07
N PHE A 151 -0.24 -6.84 12.27
CA PHE A 151 0.12 -7.41 13.56
C PHE A 151 1.35 -6.70 14.16
N ARG A 152 2.45 -6.59 13.39
CA ARG A 152 3.67 -5.90 13.82
C ARG A 152 3.39 -4.46 14.25
N LYS A 153 2.60 -3.71 13.48
CA LYS A 153 2.21 -2.33 13.81
C LYS A 153 1.42 -2.23 15.11
N SER A 154 0.61 -3.22 15.46
CA SER A 154 -0.07 -3.21 16.76
C SER A 154 0.92 -3.35 17.92
N LEU A 155 1.95 -4.16 17.77
CA LEU A 155 3.03 -4.29 18.76
C LEU A 155 3.94 -3.05 18.79
N ASP A 156 4.23 -2.41 17.63
CA ASP A 156 4.92 -1.12 17.61
C ASP A 156 4.16 -0.05 18.40
N TYR A 157 2.83 -0.04 18.27
CA TYR A 157 2.01 0.86 19.06
C TYR A 157 1.99 0.52 20.55
N ALA A 158 2.06 -0.77 20.91
CA ALA A 158 2.21 -1.20 22.30
C ALA A 158 3.54 -0.70 22.89
N VAL A 159 4.63 -0.72 22.12
CA VAL A 159 5.91 -0.13 22.52
C VAL A 159 5.81 1.39 22.67
N TYR A 160 5.24 2.07 21.65
CA TYR A 160 5.02 3.52 21.69
C TYR A 160 4.24 3.97 22.94
N ARG A 161 3.20 3.21 23.28
CA ARG A 161 2.38 3.45 24.48
C ARG A 161 2.99 2.87 25.75
N GLN A 162 4.19 2.31 25.70
CA GLN A 162 4.96 1.77 26.82
C GLN A 162 4.28 0.56 27.54
N PHE A 163 3.46 -0.21 26.80
CA PHE A 163 2.95 -1.50 27.27
C PHE A 163 3.99 -2.62 27.07
N LEU A 164 4.91 -2.44 26.14
CA LEU A 164 6.04 -3.33 25.87
C LEU A 164 7.33 -2.50 25.83
N ASN A 165 8.44 -3.13 26.19
CA ASN A 165 9.78 -2.52 26.06
C ASN A 165 10.28 -2.56 24.64
N GLU A 166 9.97 -3.64 23.90
CA GLU A 166 10.35 -3.84 22.51
C GLU A 166 9.26 -4.59 21.74
N ASN A 167 9.24 -4.42 20.43
CA ASN A 167 8.44 -5.23 19.55
C ASN A 167 9.24 -6.47 19.10
N ILE A 168 9.03 -7.59 19.78
CA ILE A 168 9.74 -8.84 19.50
C ILE A 168 9.52 -9.35 18.06
N SER A 169 8.38 -9.01 17.43
CA SER A 169 8.09 -9.40 16.06
C SER A 169 9.03 -8.75 15.03
N ASN A 170 9.73 -7.65 15.40
CA ASN A 170 10.72 -7.01 14.54
C ASN A 170 11.99 -7.85 14.37
N ARG A 171 12.23 -8.82 15.26
CA ARG A 171 13.32 -9.80 15.12
C ARG A 171 13.00 -10.89 14.09
N THR A 172 11.75 -11.02 13.66
CA THR A 172 11.36 -11.95 12.59
C THR A 172 11.53 -11.31 11.22
N ARG A 173 11.65 -12.13 10.16
CA ARG A 173 11.67 -11.61 8.79
C ARG A 173 10.28 -11.12 8.38
N ALA A 174 10.21 -9.96 7.72
CA ALA A 174 8.98 -9.49 7.12
C ALA A 174 8.50 -10.46 6.01
N ILE A 175 7.19 -10.56 5.81
CA ILE A 175 6.64 -11.29 4.66
C ILE A 175 6.69 -10.35 3.46
N PRO A 176 7.44 -10.65 2.39
CA PRO A 176 7.49 -9.81 1.20
C PRO A 176 6.14 -9.82 0.49
N LYS A 177 5.76 -8.70 -0.12
CA LYS A 177 4.47 -8.58 -0.83
C LYS A 177 4.37 -9.43 -2.10
N GLY A 178 5.50 -9.90 -2.62
CA GLY A 178 5.57 -10.49 -3.95
C GLY A 178 5.54 -9.42 -5.06
N LYS A 179 5.99 -9.82 -6.24
CA LYS A 179 5.85 -9.00 -7.46
C LYS A 179 4.46 -9.26 -8.03
N HIS A 180 3.68 -8.22 -8.22
CA HIS A 180 2.36 -8.31 -8.85
C HIS A 180 2.36 -7.40 -10.07
N THR A 181 2.33 -8.02 -11.25
CA THR A 181 2.09 -7.32 -12.51
C THR A 181 0.59 -7.06 -12.65
N ILE A 182 0.24 -5.84 -13.05
CA ILE A 182 -1.16 -5.48 -13.30
C ILE A 182 -1.40 -5.68 -14.78
N PRO A 183 -2.28 -6.64 -15.19
CA PRO A 183 -2.63 -6.81 -16.58
C PRO A 183 -3.23 -5.52 -17.15
N TYR A 184 -2.84 -5.20 -18.38
CA TYR A 184 -3.31 -4.04 -19.13
C TYR A 184 -3.52 -4.41 -20.59
N TRP A 185 -4.27 -3.59 -21.32
CA TRP A 185 -4.44 -3.75 -22.76
C TRP A 185 -3.49 -2.86 -23.53
N THR A 186 -2.87 -3.39 -24.56
CA THR A 186 -2.19 -2.66 -25.62
C THR A 186 -3.19 -1.85 -26.44
N LYS A 187 -2.71 -0.95 -27.30
CA LYS A 187 -3.56 -0.20 -28.24
C LYS A 187 -4.43 -1.15 -29.08
N PHE A 188 -3.81 -2.13 -29.70
CA PHE A 188 -4.48 -3.12 -30.54
C PHE A 188 -5.57 -3.92 -29.80
N GLU A 189 -5.29 -4.34 -28.57
CA GLU A 189 -6.27 -5.05 -27.74
C GLU A 189 -7.43 -4.14 -27.34
N PHE A 190 -7.13 -2.88 -27.01
CA PHE A 190 -8.18 -1.89 -26.71
C PHE A 190 -9.07 -1.63 -27.93
N GLU A 191 -8.49 -1.46 -29.11
CA GLU A 191 -9.24 -1.27 -30.37
C GLU A 191 -10.18 -2.45 -30.65
N LYS A 192 -9.72 -3.68 -30.44
CA LYS A 192 -10.60 -4.87 -30.53
C LYS A 192 -11.74 -4.84 -29.52
N VAL A 193 -11.45 -4.49 -28.29
CA VAL A 193 -12.49 -4.44 -27.23
C VAL A 193 -13.48 -3.34 -27.50
N ILE A 194 -13.02 -2.12 -27.86
CA ILE A 194 -13.92 -0.98 -28.08
C ILE A 194 -14.81 -1.15 -29.32
N SER A 195 -14.37 -1.94 -30.30
CA SER A 195 -15.14 -2.26 -31.51
C SER A 195 -16.32 -3.23 -31.26
N THR A 196 -16.41 -3.85 -30.09
CA THR A 196 -17.51 -4.76 -29.75
C THR A 196 -18.78 -4.06 -29.27
N PHE A 197 -18.75 -2.73 -29.06
CA PHE A 197 -19.90 -1.99 -28.56
C PHE A 197 -20.91 -1.62 -29.64
N ASN A 198 -22.19 -1.83 -29.36
CA ASN A 198 -23.25 -1.33 -30.18
C ASN A 198 -23.69 0.08 -29.75
N LYS A 199 -23.15 1.10 -30.40
CA LYS A 199 -23.49 2.50 -30.08
C LYS A 199 -24.94 2.87 -30.34
N SER A 200 -25.72 2.06 -31.09
CA SER A 200 -27.15 2.30 -31.29
C SER A 200 -27.97 2.01 -30.02
N ASP A 201 -27.51 1.11 -29.16
CA ASP A 201 -28.09 0.91 -27.84
C ASP A 201 -27.66 2.02 -26.87
N TYR A 202 -28.56 2.49 -26.00
CA TYR A 202 -28.30 3.60 -25.09
C TYR A 202 -27.28 3.24 -23.99
N LEU A 203 -27.44 2.06 -23.38
CA LEU A 203 -26.55 1.61 -22.32
C LEU A 203 -25.16 1.23 -22.86
N GLU A 204 -25.12 0.59 -24.02
CA GLU A 204 -23.88 0.26 -24.70
C GLU A 204 -23.10 1.53 -25.11
N HIS A 205 -23.80 2.59 -25.53
CA HIS A 205 -23.16 3.88 -25.82
C HIS A 205 -22.58 4.53 -24.57
N LEU A 206 -23.28 4.47 -23.42
CA LEU A 206 -22.71 4.90 -22.14
C LEU A 206 -21.47 4.09 -21.80
N HIS A 207 -21.55 2.76 -21.90
CA HIS A 207 -20.44 1.86 -21.58
C HIS A 207 -19.23 2.07 -22.49
N PHE A 208 -19.47 2.29 -23.78
CA PHE A 208 -18.44 2.70 -24.75
C PHE A 208 -17.76 4.00 -24.31
N THR A 209 -18.52 5.05 -24.05
CA THR A 209 -18.02 6.35 -23.63
C THR A 209 -17.20 6.25 -22.34
N MET A 210 -17.69 5.44 -21.39
CA MET A 210 -17.01 5.19 -20.12
C MET A 210 -15.66 4.50 -20.35
N LEU A 211 -15.64 3.39 -21.10
CA LEU A 211 -14.40 2.63 -21.33
C LEU A 211 -13.38 3.46 -22.11
N TRP A 212 -13.84 4.19 -23.13
CA TRP A 212 -13.03 5.14 -23.89
C TRP A 212 -12.36 6.17 -22.97
N LEU A 213 -13.18 6.88 -22.17
CA LEU A 213 -12.65 7.95 -21.33
C LEU A 213 -11.62 7.45 -20.33
N TYR A 214 -11.83 6.29 -19.69
CA TYR A 214 -10.85 5.72 -18.80
C TYR A 214 -9.54 5.33 -19.49
N TYR A 215 -9.61 4.83 -20.71
CA TYR A 215 -8.44 4.45 -21.48
C TYR A 215 -7.63 5.69 -21.92
N VAL A 216 -8.28 6.71 -22.48
CA VAL A 216 -7.57 7.88 -23.05
C VAL A 216 -7.14 8.91 -22.02
N THR A 217 -7.69 8.88 -20.81
CA THR A 217 -7.33 9.85 -19.75
C THR A 217 -6.57 9.25 -18.58
N GLY A 218 -6.66 7.95 -18.37
CA GLY A 218 -6.04 7.27 -17.25
C GLY A 218 -6.58 7.68 -15.86
N ILE A 219 -7.76 8.31 -15.78
CA ILE A 219 -8.38 8.71 -14.50
C ILE A 219 -8.73 7.48 -13.65
N ARG A 220 -8.78 7.66 -12.32
CA ARG A 220 -9.20 6.57 -11.43
C ARG A 220 -10.71 6.33 -11.55
N VAL A 221 -11.15 5.09 -11.30
CA VAL A 221 -12.58 4.73 -11.40
C VAL A 221 -13.47 5.68 -10.61
N SER A 222 -13.12 5.96 -9.36
CA SER A 222 -13.89 6.87 -8.50
C SER A 222 -13.87 8.33 -8.95
N GLU A 223 -12.80 8.76 -9.65
CA GLU A 223 -12.70 10.09 -10.25
C GLU A 223 -13.66 10.19 -11.47
N GLY A 224 -13.63 9.20 -12.36
CA GLY A 224 -14.48 9.19 -13.53
C GLY A 224 -15.96 9.08 -13.21
N LEU A 225 -16.34 8.28 -12.21
CA LEU A 225 -17.73 8.19 -11.73
C LEU A 225 -18.22 9.48 -11.05
N ALA A 226 -17.30 10.33 -10.57
CA ALA A 226 -17.62 11.62 -9.94
C ALA A 226 -17.76 12.77 -10.96
N LEU A 227 -17.48 12.54 -12.24
CA LEU A 227 -17.47 13.60 -13.24
C LEU A 227 -18.86 14.18 -13.48
N TYR A 228 -18.96 15.48 -13.43
CA TYR A 228 -20.08 16.27 -13.92
C TYR A 228 -19.77 16.85 -15.28
N TRP A 229 -20.80 17.20 -16.05
CA TRP A 229 -20.63 17.91 -17.32
C TRP A 229 -19.93 19.26 -17.15
N SER A 230 -20.08 19.90 -15.98
CA SER A 230 -19.37 21.14 -15.63
C SER A 230 -17.87 20.97 -15.40
N ASP A 231 -17.39 19.72 -15.26
CA ASP A 231 -15.96 19.43 -15.17
C ASP A 231 -15.28 19.36 -16.55
N ILE A 232 -16.05 19.40 -17.63
CA ILE A 232 -15.57 19.31 -19.02
C ILE A 232 -15.73 20.68 -19.70
N ASP A 233 -14.62 21.28 -20.08
CA ASP A 233 -14.61 22.48 -20.91
C ASP A 233 -14.41 22.06 -22.37
N PHE A 234 -15.52 22.10 -23.13
CA PHE A 234 -15.51 21.70 -24.56
C PHE A 234 -14.80 22.68 -25.48
N SER A 235 -14.67 23.97 -25.06
CA SER A 235 -13.98 25.00 -25.85
C SER A 235 -12.48 24.90 -25.64
N LYS A 236 -12.03 24.73 -24.40
CA LYS A 236 -10.62 24.54 -24.05
C LYS A 236 -10.17 23.10 -24.22
N LYS A 237 -11.07 22.18 -24.54
CA LYS A 237 -10.80 20.72 -24.64
C LYS A 237 -10.11 20.19 -23.37
N THR A 238 -10.65 20.51 -22.20
CA THR A 238 -10.05 20.09 -20.92
C THR A 238 -11.02 19.41 -20.01
N LEU A 239 -10.51 18.50 -19.18
CA LEU A 239 -11.21 17.76 -18.13
C LEU A 239 -10.60 18.12 -16.78
N ARG A 240 -11.39 18.62 -15.86
CA ARG A 240 -10.98 18.88 -14.47
C ARG A 240 -11.26 17.66 -13.60
N VAL A 241 -10.22 17.12 -12.96
CA VAL A 241 -10.32 16.00 -12.04
C VAL A 241 -10.10 16.50 -10.62
N HIS A 242 -11.19 16.72 -9.88
CA HIS A 242 -11.17 17.26 -8.50
C HIS A 242 -11.91 16.43 -7.49
N TYR A 243 -12.87 15.62 -7.96
CA TYR A 243 -13.81 14.91 -7.10
C TYR A 243 -13.61 13.40 -7.12
N ASN A 244 -13.95 12.78 -6.01
CA ASN A 244 -14.15 11.34 -5.90
C ASN A 244 -15.61 11.05 -5.58
N LEU A 245 -16.10 9.94 -6.08
CA LEU A 245 -17.38 9.38 -5.69
C LEU A 245 -17.18 8.25 -4.67
N ASP A 246 -17.74 8.42 -3.48
CA ASP A 246 -17.93 7.34 -2.51
C ASP A 246 -19.42 6.98 -2.49
N MET A 247 -19.72 5.75 -2.85
CA MET A 247 -21.10 5.32 -3.05
C MET A 247 -21.37 4.01 -2.31
N LYS A 248 -22.36 4.01 -1.44
CA LYS A 248 -22.89 2.82 -0.79
C LYS A 248 -24.10 2.25 -1.52
N SER A 249 -24.97 3.11 -2.01
CA SER A 249 -26.15 2.77 -2.81
C SER A 249 -26.47 3.92 -3.78
N LYS A 250 -27.41 3.70 -4.70
CA LYS A 250 -27.88 4.76 -5.63
C LYS A 250 -28.43 5.99 -4.90
N LYS A 251 -28.99 5.81 -3.69
CA LYS A 251 -29.55 6.89 -2.87
C LYS A 251 -28.53 7.47 -1.86
N GLU A 252 -27.47 6.73 -1.54
CA GLU A 252 -26.47 7.12 -0.55
C GLU A 252 -25.09 7.17 -1.21
N TYR A 253 -24.73 8.34 -1.70
CA TYR A 253 -23.43 8.63 -2.26
C TYR A 253 -22.92 10.01 -1.80
N THR A 254 -21.62 10.17 -1.85
CA THR A 254 -20.96 11.45 -1.55
C THR A 254 -19.95 11.74 -2.67
N ARG A 255 -20.17 12.88 -3.34
CA ARG A 255 -19.18 13.48 -4.24
C ARG A 255 -18.32 14.44 -3.43
N SER A 256 -17.07 14.07 -3.16
CA SER A 256 -16.21 14.84 -2.24
C SER A 256 -14.94 15.32 -2.94
N LEU A 257 -14.46 16.49 -2.49
CA LEU A 257 -13.14 17.04 -2.86
C LEU A 257 -11.97 16.24 -2.27
N THR A 258 -12.24 15.26 -1.39
CA THR A 258 -11.22 14.49 -0.67
C THR A 258 -10.49 13.55 -1.62
N LEU A 259 -9.56 14.09 -2.35
CA LEU A 259 -8.58 13.32 -3.11
C LEU A 259 -7.49 12.88 -2.14
N LYS A 260 -6.95 11.69 -2.37
CA LYS A 260 -5.96 11.04 -1.49
C LYS A 260 -4.68 11.87 -1.30
N THR A 261 -4.37 12.74 -2.27
CA THR A 261 -3.23 13.68 -2.25
C THR A 261 -3.62 14.95 -3.01
N GLU A 262 -3.04 16.10 -2.68
CA GLU A 262 -3.25 17.36 -3.41
C GLU A 262 -2.94 17.25 -4.90
N ASN A 263 -1.88 16.54 -5.26
CA ASN A 263 -1.49 16.28 -6.65
C ASN A 263 -2.52 15.48 -7.46
N SER A 264 -3.57 14.94 -6.80
CA SER A 264 -4.67 14.28 -7.50
C SER A 264 -5.60 15.29 -8.20
N LYS A 265 -5.63 16.57 -7.75
CA LYS A 265 -6.33 17.64 -8.44
C LYS A 265 -5.52 18.01 -9.69
N ARG A 266 -6.11 17.87 -10.85
CA ARG A 266 -5.44 18.12 -12.12
C ARG A 266 -6.39 18.46 -13.24
N ILE A 267 -5.85 19.07 -14.28
CA ILE A 267 -6.52 19.31 -15.55
C ILE A 267 -5.87 18.43 -16.60
N ILE A 268 -6.68 17.72 -17.37
CA ILE A 268 -6.24 16.83 -18.43
C ILE A 268 -6.72 17.39 -19.77
N SER A 269 -5.82 17.61 -20.72
CA SER A 269 -6.18 17.97 -22.09
C SER A 269 -6.79 16.75 -22.79
N LEU A 270 -7.88 16.99 -23.52
CA LEU A 270 -8.62 15.99 -24.30
C LEU A 270 -8.32 16.18 -25.78
N ASP A 271 -8.21 15.06 -26.49
CA ASP A 271 -8.10 15.00 -27.93
C ASP A 271 -9.46 15.24 -28.62
N ASP A 272 -9.43 15.51 -29.90
CA ASP A 272 -10.64 15.85 -30.68
C ASP A 272 -11.65 14.71 -30.77
N ASP A 273 -11.18 13.47 -30.82
CA ASP A 273 -12.07 12.31 -30.89
C ASP A 273 -12.80 12.10 -29.56
N THR A 274 -12.09 12.29 -28.45
CA THR A 274 -12.72 12.27 -27.11
C THR A 274 -13.76 13.38 -26.97
N ILE A 275 -13.49 14.57 -27.49
CA ILE A 275 -14.45 15.68 -27.49
C ILE A 275 -15.69 15.35 -28.32
N LYS A 276 -15.53 14.76 -29.51
CA LYS A 276 -16.66 14.30 -30.37
C LYS A 276 -17.51 13.26 -29.64
N ILE A 277 -16.88 12.23 -29.09
CA ILE A 277 -17.56 11.17 -28.34
C ILE A 277 -18.34 11.73 -27.15
N LEU A 278 -17.74 12.63 -26.39
CA LEU A 278 -18.40 13.24 -25.22
C LEU A 278 -19.56 14.14 -25.62
N LYS A 279 -19.45 14.91 -26.73
CA LYS A 279 -20.55 15.73 -27.27
C LYS A 279 -21.71 14.86 -27.76
N GLU A 280 -21.40 13.76 -28.44
CA GLU A 280 -22.38 12.79 -28.94
C GLU A 280 -23.15 12.16 -27.77
N TRP A 281 -22.41 11.67 -26.76
CA TRP A 281 -22.99 11.11 -25.56
C TRP A 281 -23.84 12.13 -24.77
N LYS A 282 -23.34 13.34 -24.55
CA LYS A 282 -24.07 14.41 -23.86
C LYS A 282 -25.42 14.70 -24.53
N ARG A 283 -25.39 14.86 -25.84
CA ARG A 283 -26.62 15.12 -26.65
C ARG A 283 -27.64 13.98 -26.52
N ARG A 284 -27.14 12.74 -26.50
CA ARG A 284 -28.00 11.57 -26.36
C ARG A 284 -28.57 11.43 -24.94
N GLN A 285 -27.73 11.62 -23.95
CA GLN A 285 -28.16 11.56 -22.54
C GLN A 285 -29.20 12.63 -22.23
N GLN A 286 -28.99 13.88 -22.63
CA GLN A 286 -29.89 15.00 -22.38
C GLN A 286 -31.30 14.82 -22.99
N LYS A 287 -31.44 14.02 -24.06
CA LYS A 287 -32.75 13.67 -24.65
C LYS A 287 -33.56 12.73 -23.77
N LEU A 288 -32.91 11.94 -22.95
CA LEU A 288 -33.56 10.86 -22.18
C LEU A 288 -33.55 11.12 -20.66
N VAL A 289 -32.54 11.79 -20.17
CA VAL A 289 -32.32 11.97 -18.73
C VAL A 289 -31.66 13.33 -18.46
N ASN A 290 -32.22 14.06 -17.50
CA ASN A 290 -31.54 15.21 -16.96
C ASN A 290 -30.53 14.75 -15.88
N SER A 291 -29.23 14.91 -16.13
CA SER A 291 -28.18 14.48 -15.24
C SER A 291 -26.96 15.38 -15.29
N ASP A 292 -26.48 15.80 -14.12
CA ASP A 292 -25.17 16.43 -14.01
C ASP A 292 -24.03 15.44 -14.26
N PHE A 293 -24.23 14.17 -13.92
CA PHE A 293 -23.21 13.15 -14.08
C PHE A 293 -22.98 12.79 -15.55
N VAL A 294 -21.72 12.77 -15.96
CA VAL A 294 -21.30 12.29 -17.28
C VAL A 294 -21.62 10.79 -17.42
N MET A 295 -21.29 10.01 -16.38
CA MET A 295 -21.47 8.56 -16.33
C MET A 295 -22.76 8.21 -15.60
N SER A 296 -23.89 8.47 -16.26
CA SER A 296 -25.20 8.15 -15.73
C SER A 296 -26.17 7.79 -16.87
N TYR A 297 -27.09 6.85 -16.61
CA TYR A 297 -28.17 6.49 -17.52
C TYR A 297 -29.57 6.88 -17.02
N ASP A 298 -29.69 7.19 -15.71
CA ASP A 298 -30.97 7.45 -15.03
C ASP A 298 -30.94 8.71 -14.12
N GLY A 299 -29.89 9.54 -14.23
CA GLY A 299 -29.68 10.72 -13.39
C GLY A 299 -28.86 10.45 -12.15
N SER A 300 -28.73 9.17 -11.72
CA SER A 300 -27.93 8.77 -10.58
C SER A 300 -26.52 8.34 -10.99
N PRO A 301 -25.52 8.46 -10.10
CA PRO A 301 -24.19 7.97 -10.41
C PRO A 301 -24.13 6.44 -10.50
N LEU A 302 -23.22 5.93 -11.31
CA LEU A 302 -23.02 4.49 -11.48
C LEU A 302 -22.20 3.90 -10.33
N HIS A 303 -22.52 2.68 -9.94
CA HIS A 303 -21.73 1.94 -8.96
C HIS A 303 -20.42 1.42 -9.57
N ARG A 304 -19.33 1.50 -8.78
CA ARG A 304 -17.96 1.12 -9.21
C ARG A 304 -17.82 -0.29 -9.80
N CYS A 305 -18.71 -1.22 -9.44
CA CYS A 305 -18.64 -2.60 -9.96
C CYS A 305 -19.05 -2.69 -11.44
N ILE A 306 -19.76 -1.70 -11.99
CA ILE A 306 -20.23 -1.70 -13.38
C ILE A 306 -19.06 -1.79 -14.36
N ILE A 307 -17.98 -1.03 -14.14
CA ILE A 307 -16.83 -1.04 -15.04
C ILE A 307 -16.16 -2.42 -15.14
N GLY A 308 -16.13 -3.16 -14.04
CA GLY A 308 -15.62 -4.54 -14.04
C GLY A 308 -16.50 -5.49 -14.85
N ARG A 309 -17.83 -5.27 -14.88
CA ARG A 309 -18.77 -6.05 -15.69
C ARG A 309 -18.62 -5.72 -17.17
N ILE A 310 -18.48 -4.43 -17.51
CA ILE A 310 -18.24 -3.96 -18.89
C ILE A 310 -16.95 -4.59 -19.43
N ILE A 311 -15.83 -4.46 -18.68
CA ILE A 311 -14.55 -5.04 -19.05
C ILE A 311 -14.69 -6.55 -19.29
N ASN A 312 -15.32 -7.28 -18.37
CA ASN A 312 -15.48 -8.73 -18.48
C ASN A 312 -16.27 -9.13 -19.72
N ARG A 313 -17.41 -8.47 -19.99
CA ARG A 313 -18.26 -8.74 -21.15
C ARG A 313 -17.52 -8.48 -22.46
N HIS A 314 -16.97 -7.29 -22.62
CA HIS A 314 -16.40 -6.85 -23.90
C HIS A 314 -15.03 -7.46 -24.18
N SER A 315 -14.22 -7.78 -23.14
CA SER A 315 -13.01 -8.56 -23.35
C SER A 315 -13.31 -9.98 -23.83
N SER A 316 -14.38 -10.60 -23.31
CA SER A 316 -14.81 -11.92 -23.78
C SER A 316 -15.32 -11.89 -25.22
N LEU A 317 -16.12 -10.87 -25.60
CA LEU A 317 -16.60 -10.68 -26.99
C LEU A 317 -15.42 -10.45 -27.96
N ALA A 318 -14.44 -9.68 -27.53
CA ALA A 318 -13.23 -9.41 -28.33
C ALA A 318 -12.22 -10.56 -28.34
N LYS A 319 -12.44 -11.61 -27.53
CA LYS A 319 -11.48 -12.71 -27.27
C LYS A 319 -10.11 -12.19 -26.78
N ILE A 320 -10.14 -11.16 -25.94
CA ILE A 320 -8.96 -10.55 -25.31
C ILE A 320 -8.96 -10.91 -23.83
N HIS A 321 -7.76 -10.98 -23.23
CA HIS A 321 -7.62 -11.28 -21.81
C HIS A 321 -8.30 -10.22 -20.93
N ARG A 322 -8.86 -10.66 -19.81
CA ARG A 322 -9.53 -9.77 -18.86
C ARG A 322 -8.51 -8.97 -18.06
N ILE A 323 -8.78 -7.67 -17.89
CA ILE A 323 -8.08 -6.79 -16.96
C ILE A 323 -8.99 -6.35 -15.82
N GLN A 324 -8.43 -5.84 -14.75
CA GLN A 324 -9.18 -5.13 -13.72
C GLN A 324 -9.39 -3.66 -14.14
N ALA A 325 -10.38 -2.97 -13.57
CA ALA A 325 -10.64 -1.57 -13.88
C ALA A 325 -9.41 -0.64 -13.70
N LYS A 326 -8.53 -0.94 -12.73
CA LYS A 326 -7.24 -0.24 -12.59
C LYS A 326 -6.29 -0.49 -13.76
N GLY A 327 -6.45 -1.61 -14.47
CA GLY A 327 -5.68 -1.96 -15.65
C GLY A 327 -5.87 -0.95 -16.79
N LEU A 328 -7.04 -0.31 -16.92
CA LEU A 328 -7.26 0.75 -17.93
C LEU A 328 -6.31 1.93 -17.75
N ARG A 329 -6.03 2.31 -16.52
CA ARG A 329 -5.05 3.36 -16.23
C ARG A 329 -3.61 2.89 -16.54
N HIS A 330 -3.31 1.60 -16.33
CA HIS A 330 -2.04 1.03 -16.76
C HIS A 330 -1.96 0.96 -18.29
N SER A 331 -3.05 0.60 -18.97
CA SER A 331 -3.16 0.66 -20.43
C SER A 331 -2.87 2.05 -20.97
N HIS A 332 -3.47 3.09 -20.37
CA HIS A 332 -3.20 4.48 -20.74
C HIS A 332 -1.72 4.85 -20.63
N ALA A 333 -1.10 4.54 -19.49
CA ALA A 333 0.32 4.85 -19.30
C ALA A 333 1.21 4.09 -20.29
N SER A 334 0.95 2.79 -20.47
CA SER A 334 1.69 1.97 -21.45
C SER A 334 1.49 2.44 -22.87
N TYR A 335 0.27 2.86 -23.24
CA TYR A 335 -0.02 3.46 -24.54
C TYR A 335 0.83 4.72 -24.79
N LEU A 336 0.87 5.64 -23.82
CA LEU A 336 1.67 6.86 -23.93
C LEU A 336 3.18 6.60 -24.03
N ILE A 337 3.66 5.58 -23.30
CA ILE A 337 5.08 5.21 -23.32
C ILE A 337 5.44 4.52 -24.63
N ASN A 338 4.70 3.49 -25.00
CA ASN A 338 5.08 2.62 -26.11
C ASN A 338 4.83 3.26 -27.50
N GLU A 339 3.72 4.00 -27.64
CA GLU A 339 3.33 4.56 -28.95
C GLU A 339 3.82 6.01 -29.14
N HIS A 340 4.06 6.74 -28.04
CA HIS A 340 4.35 8.18 -28.10
C HIS A 340 5.63 8.59 -27.39
N ASN A 341 6.41 7.66 -26.83
CA ASN A 341 7.63 7.94 -26.07
C ASN A 341 7.46 9.08 -25.04
N ALA A 342 6.27 9.15 -24.42
CA ALA A 342 5.93 10.27 -23.57
C ALA A 342 6.83 10.33 -22.33
N ASP A 343 7.23 11.57 -21.98
CA ASP A 343 8.06 11.83 -20.80
C ASP A 343 7.37 11.39 -19.50
N ILE A 344 8.17 10.86 -18.58
CA ILE A 344 7.71 10.34 -17.32
C ILE A 344 7.03 11.40 -16.43
N LEU A 345 7.53 12.65 -16.49
CA LEU A 345 6.96 13.75 -15.71
C LEU A 345 5.58 14.13 -16.25
N VAL A 346 5.43 14.12 -17.59
CA VAL A 346 4.14 14.36 -18.26
C VAL A 346 3.13 13.28 -17.85
N ILE A 347 3.54 12.01 -17.93
CA ILE A 347 2.68 10.88 -17.52
C ILE A 347 2.32 10.98 -16.03
N SER A 348 3.30 11.26 -15.17
CA SER A 348 3.09 11.39 -13.73
C SER A 348 2.07 12.49 -13.39
N LYS A 349 2.20 13.67 -14.01
CA LYS A 349 1.25 14.79 -13.87
C LYS A 349 -0.14 14.43 -14.38
N ARG A 350 -0.23 13.86 -15.59
CA ARG A 350 -1.49 13.45 -16.22
C ARG A 350 -2.24 12.42 -15.38
N LEU A 351 -1.52 11.46 -14.82
CA LEU A 351 -2.08 10.46 -13.92
C LEU A 351 -2.38 11.03 -12.51
N GLY A 352 -1.75 12.10 -12.06
CA GLY A 352 -1.86 12.64 -10.70
C GLY A 352 -1.21 11.72 -9.70
N HIS A 353 0.02 11.34 -9.94
CA HIS A 353 0.88 10.65 -8.96
C HIS A 353 1.50 11.70 -8.03
N SER A 354 1.70 11.33 -6.76
CA SER A 354 2.32 12.23 -5.76
C SER A 354 3.81 12.44 -6.02
N SER A 355 4.47 11.51 -6.72
CA SER A 355 5.85 11.66 -7.20
C SER A 355 6.07 10.85 -8.49
N PRO A 356 7.04 11.26 -9.34
CA PRO A 356 7.43 10.51 -10.55
C PRO A 356 7.94 9.10 -10.27
N GLU A 357 8.50 8.87 -9.09
CA GLU A 357 8.98 7.56 -8.64
C GLU A 357 7.87 6.49 -8.66
N ILE A 358 6.62 6.89 -8.41
CA ILE A 358 5.48 5.97 -8.51
C ILE A 358 5.31 5.50 -9.96
N THR A 359 5.48 6.42 -10.94
CA THR A 359 5.41 6.09 -12.36
C THR A 359 6.57 5.18 -12.74
N LEU A 360 7.80 5.52 -12.35
CA LEU A 360 9.00 4.70 -12.55
C LEU A 360 8.81 3.28 -12.00
N LYS A 361 8.42 3.17 -10.76
CA LYS A 361 8.21 1.87 -10.12
C LYS A 361 7.26 0.95 -10.86
N HIS A 362 6.24 1.51 -11.52
CA HIS A 362 5.22 0.72 -12.20
C HIS A 362 5.50 0.52 -13.69
N TYR A 363 6.25 1.41 -14.33
CA TYR A 363 6.36 1.46 -15.79
C TYR A 363 7.80 1.51 -16.32
N SER A 364 8.85 1.54 -15.46
CA SER A 364 10.24 1.63 -15.90
C SER A 364 10.64 0.55 -16.90
N HIS A 365 10.04 -0.64 -16.79
CA HIS A 365 10.30 -1.76 -17.70
C HIS A 365 9.76 -1.55 -19.12
N LEU A 366 8.92 -0.53 -19.35
CA LEU A 366 8.37 -0.19 -20.66
C LEU A 366 9.27 0.77 -21.42
N TRP A 367 10.08 1.59 -20.73
CA TRP A 367 11.16 2.32 -21.36
C TRP A 367 12.28 1.33 -21.63
N GLY A 368 12.35 0.85 -22.89
CA GLY A 368 13.40 -0.10 -23.30
C GLY A 368 14.80 0.47 -23.15
N ASN A 369 15.81 -0.39 -23.22
CA ASN A 369 17.20 -0.01 -23.30
C ASN A 369 17.49 0.63 -24.69
N ASN A 370 17.08 1.87 -24.87
CA ASN A 370 17.31 2.65 -26.10
C ASN A 370 18.68 3.36 -26.07
N ASP A 371 19.67 2.77 -25.38
CA ASP A 371 21.02 3.32 -25.30
C ASP A 371 21.62 3.54 -26.72
N ARG A 372 21.41 2.59 -27.63
CA ARG A 372 21.85 2.72 -29.02
C ARG A 372 21.20 3.89 -29.74
N SER A 373 19.91 4.11 -29.55
CA SER A 373 19.22 5.25 -30.20
C SER A 373 19.69 6.59 -29.65
N ILE A 374 20.08 6.65 -28.39
CA ILE A 374 20.69 7.86 -27.80
C ILE A 374 22.09 8.08 -28.38
N ALA A 375 22.90 7.02 -28.50
CA ALA A 375 24.20 7.10 -29.13
C ALA A 375 24.10 7.57 -30.59
N ASP A 376 23.11 7.09 -31.33
CA ASP A 376 22.86 7.50 -32.72
C ASP A 376 22.43 8.97 -32.80
N ILE A 377 21.64 9.48 -31.86
CA ILE A 377 21.27 10.90 -31.79
C ILE A 377 22.48 11.79 -31.47
N ILE A 378 23.42 11.35 -30.66
CA ILE A 378 24.62 12.11 -30.30
C ILE A 378 25.59 12.16 -31.47
N THR A 379 25.56 11.18 -32.35
CA THR A 379 26.48 11.07 -33.48
C THR A 379 26.34 12.27 -34.40
N GLY A 380 27.44 13.02 -34.60
CA GLY A 380 27.52 14.18 -35.48
C GLY A 380 26.93 15.49 -34.90
N ASN A 381 26.36 15.48 -33.68
CA ASN A 381 25.78 16.67 -33.06
C ASN A 381 26.81 17.59 -32.38
N ILE A 382 28.03 17.10 -32.12
CA ILE A 382 29.08 17.88 -31.49
C ILE A 382 30.08 18.32 -32.56
N ASN A 383 30.08 19.61 -32.89
CA ASN A 383 31.04 20.20 -33.82
C ASN A 383 32.29 20.68 -33.07
N ILE A 384 33.41 19.98 -33.26
CA ILE A 384 34.68 20.34 -32.63
C ILE A 384 35.48 21.22 -33.60
N LYS A 385 35.70 22.49 -33.25
CA LYS A 385 36.62 23.36 -33.94
C LYS A 385 37.91 23.46 -33.11
N PHE A 386 38.97 22.85 -33.58
CA PHE A 386 40.28 23.03 -32.97
C PHE A 386 40.81 24.41 -33.33
N SER A 387 41.06 25.29 -32.35
CA SER A 387 41.83 26.51 -32.58
C SER A 387 43.28 26.10 -32.80
N ASN A 388 43.81 26.33 -34.02
CA ASN A 388 45.25 26.22 -34.26
C ASN A 388 45.97 27.30 -33.44
N THR A 389 46.37 26.96 -32.20
CA THR A 389 47.37 27.78 -31.51
C THR A 389 48.71 27.49 -32.16
N SER A 390 49.23 28.51 -32.83
CA SER A 390 50.54 28.58 -33.45
C SER A 390 51.66 28.07 -32.56
N LYS A 391 52.45 27.19 -33.15
CA LYS A 391 53.84 26.89 -32.93
C LYS A 391 54.50 27.53 -31.70
N SER A 392 54.78 26.74 -30.69
CA SER A 392 56.00 26.88 -29.88
C SER A 392 56.93 25.71 -30.22
N ASN A 393 58.14 26.05 -30.62
CA ASN A 393 59.19 25.15 -31.01
C ASN A 393 59.49 24.15 -29.86
N PHE A 394 59.20 22.88 -30.09
CA PHE A 394 59.86 21.79 -29.39
C PHE A 394 60.31 20.78 -30.45
N THR A 395 61.59 20.78 -30.69
CA THR A 395 62.32 19.74 -31.42
C THR A 395 62.28 18.47 -30.62
N GLY A 396 61.81 17.40 -31.22
CA GLY A 396 61.96 16.07 -30.64
C GLY A 396 60.92 15.07 -31.14
N ASN A 397 61.26 14.46 -32.26
CA ASN A 397 60.98 13.10 -32.75
C ASN A 397 59.59 12.43 -32.61
N GLN A 398 59.08 12.17 -33.78
CA GLN A 398 58.58 10.90 -34.34
C GLN A 398 57.14 10.45 -34.04
N TYR A 399 56.37 10.49 -35.16
CA TYR A 399 55.46 9.51 -35.77
C TYR A 399 54.25 9.00 -34.91
N ILE A 400 53.07 9.26 -35.41
CA ILE A 400 52.31 8.31 -36.23
C ILE A 400 51.19 9.10 -36.96
N SER A 401 51.21 9.05 -38.29
CA SER A 401 50.09 9.39 -39.19
C SER A 401 49.02 8.29 -39.10
N ASN A 402 47.78 8.66 -38.89
CA ASN A 402 46.66 7.80 -39.22
C ASN A 402 45.69 8.56 -40.14
N GLU A 403 45.69 8.12 -41.36
CA GLU A 403 44.68 8.40 -42.36
C GLU A 403 43.30 7.97 -41.92
N ILE A 404 42.37 8.87 -42.00
CA ILE A 404 40.96 8.54 -41.86
C ILE A 404 40.48 8.07 -43.22
N ILE A 405 40.28 6.78 -43.35
CA ILE A 405 39.58 6.14 -44.45
C ILE A 405 38.09 6.57 -44.38
N LYS A 406 37.71 7.37 -45.40
CA LYS A 406 36.28 7.50 -45.75
C LYS A 406 35.85 6.18 -46.41
N THR A 407 34.91 5.51 -45.80
CA THR A 407 34.11 4.51 -46.48
C THR A 407 32.66 4.89 -46.41
N THR A 408 32.16 5.34 -47.53
CA THR A 408 30.77 5.32 -47.96
C THR A 408 30.32 3.84 -48.07
N LEU A 409 29.23 3.47 -47.32
CA LEU A 409 28.16 2.58 -47.82
C LEU A 409 26.99 2.69 -46.86
#